data_e20f46601c5172bae1d5752a402ad36e
#
_entry.id   e20f46601c5172bae1d5752a402ad36e
#
_cell.length_a   1.000
_cell.length_b   1.000
_cell.length_c   1.000
_cell.angle_alpha   90.00
_cell.angle_beta   90.00
_cell.angle_gamma   90.00
#
_symmetry.space_group_name_H-M   'P 1'
#
loop_
_entity.id
_entity.type
_entity.pdbx_description
1 polymer ?
#
loop_
_entity_poly.entity_id
_entity_poly.type
_entity_poly.pdbx_seq_one_letter_code
_entity_poly.pdbx_strand_id
1 'polypeptide(L)'
;MNLKVTNLQILKKAAKLHGYTFGQVDAPYSEAIYVTDGKKYFISRSKTKYGMYPTNPKFAEHLADDKAVTKRFLKKFNFRVIKGKIFYSNNSKESTGILKKDRAVAAIGYAKKIGFPVFVKPNSGSRGENARIIFNQTGLQRHIKHLGKDKVSAFLVEKFTSRPEYRIFVVNGQVQFMYRKQRVTITGTGQHTVQELLNAENFQPDKEYLTNLLRQERKTISSVLAQNHELVMQETANISLGAKITDYRDQVPKQIHQWTNQLFRTTGLSVFGVDIFTKGKWDDPTQYLIIEVNSNPALSGIYSKGHKNKTFEIWKLIMKKYFTSK
;
A
#
# COMPACT_ATOMS: atom_id res chain seq x y z
N MET A 1 14.59 13.10 -18.11
CA MET A 1 13.45 12.78 -17.19
C MET A 1 12.63 11.65 -17.81
N ASN A 2 12.75 10.40 -17.36
CA ASN A 2 11.89 9.33 -17.83
C ASN A 2 10.49 9.54 -17.24
N LEU A 3 9.55 9.97 -18.07
CA LEU A 3 8.15 10.14 -17.70
C LEU A 3 7.62 8.81 -17.14
N LYS A 4 7.28 8.78 -15.85
CA LYS A 4 6.71 7.61 -15.19
C LYS A 4 5.42 7.21 -15.89
N VAL A 5 5.36 6.02 -16.50
CA VAL A 5 4.16 5.51 -17.17
C VAL A 5 3.02 5.39 -16.15
N THR A 6 1.86 5.95 -16.48
CA THR A 6 0.67 5.92 -15.65
C THR A 6 -0.18 4.68 -15.90
N ASN A 7 -1.04 4.30 -14.95
CA ASN A 7 -2.02 3.21 -15.16
C ASN A 7 -2.93 3.49 -16.36
N LEU A 8 -3.27 4.75 -16.61
CA LEU A 8 -4.09 5.16 -17.75
C LEU A 8 -3.41 4.89 -19.08
N GLN A 9 -2.11 5.19 -19.18
CA GLN A 9 -1.33 4.91 -20.39
C GLN A 9 -1.20 3.40 -20.64
N ILE A 10 -1.13 2.59 -19.56
CA ILE A 10 -1.14 1.13 -19.68
C ILE A 10 -2.48 0.65 -20.17
N LEU A 11 -3.59 1.14 -19.60
CA LEU A 11 -4.95 0.83 -20.07
C LEU A 11 -5.15 1.18 -21.55
N LYS A 12 -4.75 2.40 -21.98
CA LYS A 12 -4.85 2.83 -23.38
C LYS A 12 -4.13 1.87 -24.32
N LYS A 13 -2.90 1.46 -23.97
CA LYS A 13 -2.11 0.51 -24.78
C LYS A 13 -2.74 -0.88 -24.79
N ALA A 14 -3.21 -1.37 -23.63
CA ALA A 14 -3.87 -2.66 -23.53
C ALA A 14 -5.20 -2.70 -24.30
N ALA A 15 -6.03 -1.66 -24.21
CA ALA A 15 -7.27 -1.56 -24.96
C ALA A 15 -7.00 -1.68 -26.47
N LYS A 16 -6.08 -0.88 -27.01
CA LYS A 16 -5.69 -0.94 -28.42
C LYS A 16 -5.17 -2.33 -28.82
N LEU A 17 -4.32 -2.94 -27.99
CA LEU A 17 -3.71 -4.25 -28.26
C LEU A 17 -4.76 -5.37 -28.35
N HIS A 18 -5.85 -5.25 -27.59
CA HIS A 18 -6.88 -6.27 -27.50
C HIS A 18 -8.19 -5.92 -28.25
N GLY A 19 -8.14 -4.96 -29.18
CA GLY A 19 -9.25 -4.64 -30.09
C GLY A 19 -10.38 -3.80 -29.46
N TYR A 20 -10.12 -3.14 -28.34
CA TYR A 20 -11.07 -2.21 -27.72
C TYR A 20 -10.75 -0.76 -28.11
N THR A 21 -11.79 0.05 -28.23
CA THR A 21 -11.64 1.49 -28.45
C THR A 21 -11.43 2.21 -27.11
N PHE A 22 -10.41 3.06 -27.04
CA PHE A 22 -10.13 3.94 -25.91
C PHE A 22 -10.35 5.39 -26.36
N GLY A 23 -11.13 6.14 -25.59
CA GLY A 23 -11.34 7.57 -25.84
C GLY A 23 -11.33 8.40 -24.56
N GLN A 24 -11.31 9.71 -24.76
CA GLN A 24 -11.43 10.72 -23.71
C GLN A 24 -12.75 11.46 -23.93
N VAL A 25 -13.45 11.78 -22.82
CA VAL A 25 -14.79 12.41 -22.91
C VAL A 25 -14.64 13.86 -23.37
N ASP A 26 -13.64 14.57 -22.87
CA ASP A 26 -13.39 15.99 -23.14
C ASP A 26 -11.87 16.25 -23.28
N ALA A 27 -11.32 15.99 -24.45
CA ALA A 27 -9.92 16.33 -24.74
C ALA A 27 -9.76 17.87 -24.92
N PRO A 28 -8.64 18.47 -24.46
CA PRO A 28 -7.46 17.86 -23.85
C PRO A 28 -7.51 17.78 -22.31
N TYR A 29 -8.57 18.29 -21.67
CA TYR A 29 -8.68 18.49 -20.22
C TYR A 29 -9.21 17.23 -19.47
N SER A 30 -9.60 16.22 -20.21
CA SER A 30 -10.40 15.11 -19.73
C SER A 30 -9.70 14.29 -18.65
N GLU A 31 -10.25 14.35 -17.47
CA GLU A 31 -10.02 13.37 -16.44
C GLU A 31 -10.87 12.12 -16.65
N ALA A 32 -11.94 12.20 -17.44
CA ALA A 32 -12.84 11.11 -17.76
C ALA A 32 -12.44 10.43 -19.07
N ILE A 33 -12.30 9.11 -19.02
CA ILE A 33 -11.99 8.26 -20.16
C ILE A 33 -13.05 7.19 -20.31
N TYR A 34 -13.17 6.66 -21.51
CA TYR A 34 -13.97 5.47 -21.74
C TYR A 34 -13.20 4.39 -22.50
N VAL A 35 -13.62 3.14 -22.31
CA VAL A 35 -13.23 2.00 -23.16
C VAL A 35 -14.50 1.32 -23.62
N THR A 36 -14.55 0.86 -24.87
CA THR A 36 -15.73 0.22 -25.46
C THR A 36 -15.35 -0.91 -26.40
N ASP A 37 -16.24 -1.92 -26.47
CA ASP A 37 -16.26 -2.96 -27.51
C ASP A 37 -17.20 -2.63 -28.69
N GLY A 38 -17.74 -1.40 -28.71
CA GLY A 38 -18.74 -0.95 -29.68
C GLY A 38 -20.18 -1.13 -29.21
N LYS A 39 -20.44 -1.92 -28.15
CA LYS A 39 -21.79 -2.20 -27.61
C LYS A 39 -21.95 -1.67 -26.18
N LYS A 40 -20.95 -1.85 -25.35
CA LYS A 40 -20.91 -1.39 -23.97
C LYS A 40 -19.76 -0.40 -23.76
N TYR A 41 -19.89 0.41 -22.73
CA TYR A 41 -18.88 1.36 -22.31
C TYR A 41 -18.58 1.19 -20.84
N PHE A 42 -17.31 1.20 -20.45
CA PHE A 42 -16.98 1.57 -19.09
C PHE A 42 -16.31 2.94 -19.05
N ILE A 43 -16.69 3.73 -18.06
CA ILE A 43 -16.12 5.06 -17.84
C ILE A 43 -15.25 5.00 -16.61
N SER A 44 -14.07 5.57 -16.70
CA SER A 44 -13.14 5.71 -15.58
C SER A 44 -12.57 7.13 -15.54
N ARG A 45 -11.98 7.51 -14.43
CA ARG A 45 -11.27 8.79 -14.28
C ARG A 45 -9.79 8.58 -14.06
N SER A 46 -8.97 9.41 -14.69
CA SER A 46 -7.51 9.26 -14.68
C SER A 46 -6.87 9.52 -13.32
N LYS A 47 -7.51 10.34 -12.48
CA LYS A 47 -6.96 10.81 -11.20
C LYS A 47 -7.83 10.47 -9.97
N THR A 48 -8.67 9.44 -10.07
CA THR A 48 -9.53 9.09 -8.95
C THR A 48 -8.94 8.02 -8.05
N LYS A 49 -9.30 8.12 -6.79
CA LYS A 49 -9.06 7.11 -5.76
C LYS A 49 -9.83 5.81 -6.03
N TYR A 50 -10.95 5.90 -6.74
CA TYR A 50 -11.89 4.81 -7.02
C TYR A 50 -12.16 4.68 -8.52
N GLY A 51 -12.66 3.51 -8.95
CA GLY A 51 -13.25 3.35 -10.25
C GLY A 51 -12.29 3.12 -11.40
N MET A 52 -11.00 2.78 -11.14
CA MET A 52 -10.10 2.37 -12.22
C MET A 52 -10.49 1.02 -12.80
N TYR A 53 -10.97 0.11 -11.95
CA TYR A 53 -11.34 -1.25 -12.33
C TYR A 53 -12.87 -1.39 -12.38
N PRO A 54 -13.47 -1.46 -13.59
CA PRO A 54 -14.93 -1.41 -13.76
C PRO A 54 -15.65 -2.63 -13.18
N THR A 55 -14.94 -3.70 -12.91
CA THR A 55 -15.50 -4.93 -12.34
C THR A 55 -15.56 -4.93 -10.82
N ASN A 56 -15.03 -3.91 -10.15
CA ASN A 56 -15.13 -3.78 -8.70
C ASN A 56 -16.47 -3.15 -8.30
N PRO A 57 -17.27 -3.79 -7.40
CA PRO A 57 -18.44 -3.16 -6.83
C PRO A 57 -18.06 -1.94 -5.99
N LYS A 58 -18.79 -0.85 -6.11
CA LYS A 58 -18.54 0.41 -5.39
C LYS A 58 -18.51 0.24 -3.88
N PHE A 59 -19.42 -0.58 -3.33
CA PHE A 59 -19.43 -0.86 -1.89
C PHE A 59 -18.15 -1.55 -1.42
N ALA A 60 -17.64 -2.51 -2.20
CA ALA A 60 -16.39 -3.21 -1.88
C ALA A 60 -15.16 -2.26 -1.96
N GLU A 61 -15.16 -1.31 -2.92
CA GLU A 61 -14.14 -0.27 -2.98
C GLU A 61 -14.15 0.64 -1.74
N HIS A 62 -15.34 1.06 -1.29
CA HIS A 62 -15.50 1.86 -0.06
C HIS A 62 -15.06 1.10 1.19
N LEU A 63 -15.43 -0.19 1.28
CA LEU A 63 -14.96 -1.04 2.39
C LEU A 63 -13.43 -1.08 2.44
N ALA A 64 -12.77 -1.28 1.31
CA ALA A 64 -11.32 -1.36 1.24
C ALA A 64 -10.62 -0.03 1.58
N ASP A 65 -11.27 1.11 1.37
CA ASP A 65 -10.72 2.42 1.73
C ASP A 65 -10.68 2.67 3.24
N ASP A 66 -11.63 2.13 4.00
CA ASP A 66 -11.61 2.17 5.46
C ASP A 66 -10.79 1.00 6.02
N LYS A 67 -9.52 1.28 6.33
CA LYS A 67 -8.56 0.26 6.79
C LYS A 67 -8.99 -0.41 8.10
N ALA A 68 -9.62 0.35 9.01
CA ALA A 68 -10.07 -0.20 10.28
C ALA A 68 -11.27 -1.12 10.13
N VAL A 69 -12.27 -0.71 9.34
CA VAL A 69 -13.44 -1.53 9.04
C VAL A 69 -13.02 -2.77 8.28
N THR A 70 -12.22 -2.65 7.23
CA THR A 70 -11.68 -3.77 6.46
C THR A 70 -10.98 -4.79 7.35
N LYS A 71 -10.09 -4.35 8.26
CA LYS A 71 -9.39 -5.27 9.16
C LYS A 71 -10.33 -5.99 10.13
N ARG A 72 -11.32 -5.27 10.70
CA ARG A 72 -12.33 -5.88 11.59
C ARG A 72 -13.17 -6.91 10.82
N PHE A 73 -13.57 -6.57 9.61
CA PHE A 73 -14.32 -7.45 8.73
C PHE A 73 -13.52 -8.71 8.40
N LEU A 74 -12.31 -8.56 7.90
CA LEU A 74 -11.44 -9.69 7.57
C LEU A 74 -11.16 -10.60 8.77
N LYS A 75 -10.93 -10.01 9.96
CA LYS A 75 -10.75 -10.78 11.19
C LYS A 75 -11.98 -11.62 11.54
N LYS A 76 -13.20 -11.11 11.30
CA LYS A 76 -14.44 -11.86 11.51
C LYS A 76 -14.53 -13.10 10.60
N PHE A 77 -13.90 -13.07 9.44
CA PHE A 77 -13.80 -14.19 8.50
C PHE A 77 -12.47 -14.95 8.59
N ASN A 78 -11.85 -14.95 9.78
CA ASN A 78 -10.65 -15.72 10.12
C ASN A 78 -9.37 -15.34 9.36
N PHE A 79 -9.32 -14.20 8.72
CA PHE A 79 -8.06 -13.68 8.18
C PHE A 79 -7.22 -13.08 9.29
N ARG A 80 -5.92 -13.36 9.27
CA ARG A 80 -4.96 -12.76 10.19
C ARG A 80 -4.61 -11.35 9.69
N VAL A 81 -4.88 -10.36 10.51
CA VAL A 81 -4.55 -8.96 10.26
C VAL A 81 -3.55 -8.44 11.28
N ILE A 82 -2.79 -7.41 10.93
CA ILE A 82 -1.89 -6.79 11.89
C ILE A 82 -2.66 -6.23 13.09
N LYS A 83 -2.10 -6.45 14.30
CA LYS A 83 -2.71 -5.97 15.53
C LYS A 83 -2.67 -4.45 15.58
N GLY A 84 -3.83 -3.83 15.70
CA GLY A 84 -3.97 -2.37 15.77
C GLY A 84 -5.34 -1.94 16.23
N LYS A 85 -5.48 -0.63 16.48
CA LYS A 85 -6.72 0.01 16.88
C LYS A 85 -6.85 1.37 16.19
N ILE A 86 -8.08 1.76 15.86
CA ILE A 86 -8.42 3.08 15.33
C ILE A 86 -8.62 4.08 16.47
N PHE A 87 -8.19 5.32 16.23
CA PHE A 87 -8.41 6.47 17.09
C PHE A 87 -8.85 7.66 16.25
N TYR A 88 -9.63 8.56 16.86
CA TYR A 88 -10.21 9.71 16.20
C TYR A 88 -9.57 10.99 16.73
N SER A 89 -9.25 11.93 15.84
CA SER A 89 -8.74 13.25 16.24
C SER A 89 -9.81 14.04 16.99
N ASN A 90 -9.39 14.97 17.83
CA ASN A 90 -10.32 15.80 18.61
C ASN A 90 -11.19 16.73 17.74
N ASN A 91 -10.73 17.03 16.51
CA ASN A 91 -11.41 17.93 15.56
C ASN A 91 -12.25 17.16 14.52
N SER A 92 -12.48 15.87 14.71
CA SER A 92 -13.29 15.08 13.80
C SER A 92 -14.75 15.56 13.87
N LYS A 93 -15.33 15.90 12.70
CA LYS A 93 -16.77 16.25 12.60
C LYS A 93 -17.69 15.08 12.99
N GLU A 94 -17.16 13.85 12.96
CA GLU A 94 -17.83 12.62 13.41
C GLU A 94 -17.78 12.44 14.93
N SER A 95 -17.57 13.53 15.68
CA SER A 95 -17.30 13.47 17.13
C SER A 95 -18.51 13.08 17.99
N THR A 96 -19.73 13.13 17.47
CA THR A 96 -20.94 12.66 18.15
C THR A 96 -20.97 11.14 18.14
N GLY A 97 -20.86 10.52 19.34
CA GLY A 97 -20.85 9.07 19.49
C GLY A 97 -19.47 8.40 19.61
N ILE A 98 -18.37 9.14 19.45
CA ILE A 98 -17.04 8.58 19.67
C ILE A 98 -16.78 8.42 21.18
N LEU A 99 -16.52 7.17 21.58
CA LEU A 99 -16.21 6.86 22.98
C LEU A 99 -14.86 7.47 23.41
N LYS A 100 -14.74 7.89 24.67
CA LYS A 100 -13.48 8.44 25.24
C LYS A 100 -12.27 7.53 24.98
N LYS A 101 -12.46 6.20 25.04
CA LYS A 101 -11.40 5.19 24.77
C LYS A 101 -10.92 5.14 23.32
N ASP A 102 -11.62 5.79 22.40
CA ASP A 102 -11.30 5.82 20.98
C ASP A 102 -10.79 7.20 20.53
N ARG A 103 -10.69 8.15 21.44
CA ARG A 103 -10.10 9.48 21.21
C ARG A 103 -8.58 9.41 21.09
N ALA A 104 -8.01 10.40 20.39
CA ALA A 104 -6.57 10.49 20.15
C ALA A 104 -5.71 10.38 21.41
N VAL A 105 -6.18 10.97 22.54
CA VAL A 105 -5.47 10.90 23.83
C VAL A 105 -5.31 9.46 24.34
N ALA A 106 -6.26 8.58 24.06
CA ALA A 106 -6.21 7.18 24.45
C ALA A 106 -5.23 6.34 23.60
N ALA A 107 -4.79 6.87 22.46
CA ALA A 107 -3.82 6.22 21.58
C ALA A 107 -2.48 6.00 22.31
N ILE A 108 -2.09 6.91 23.18
CA ILE A 108 -0.84 6.81 23.96
C ILE A 108 -0.87 5.59 24.89
N GLY A 109 -1.96 5.41 25.63
CA GLY A 109 -2.13 4.26 26.51
C GLY A 109 -2.14 2.94 25.72
N TYR A 110 -2.79 2.94 24.56
CA TYR A 110 -2.78 1.76 23.68
C TYR A 110 -1.39 1.46 23.12
N ALA A 111 -0.65 2.48 22.66
CA ALA A 111 0.72 2.30 22.15
C ALA A 111 1.65 1.73 23.25
N LYS A 112 1.57 2.23 24.48
CA LYS A 112 2.30 1.66 25.62
C LYS A 112 1.97 0.18 25.84
N LYS A 113 0.68 -0.18 25.74
CA LYS A 113 0.21 -1.57 25.93
C LYS A 113 0.73 -2.53 24.86
N ILE A 114 0.83 -2.09 23.58
CA ILE A 114 1.32 -2.96 22.50
C ILE A 114 2.84 -2.91 22.33
N GLY A 115 3.50 -1.93 22.99
CA GLY A 115 4.96 -1.71 22.96
C GLY A 115 5.42 -0.87 21.77
N PHE A 116 6.31 0.10 22.02
CA PHE A 116 7.03 0.84 20.98
C PHE A 116 8.16 -0.02 20.37
N PRO A 117 8.54 0.21 19.09
CA PRO A 117 7.91 1.16 18.18
C PRO A 117 6.53 0.71 17.72
N VAL A 118 5.69 1.70 17.37
CA VAL A 118 4.38 1.48 16.74
C VAL A 118 4.34 2.10 15.36
N PHE A 119 3.48 1.59 14.50
CA PHE A 119 3.22 2.18 13.18
C PHE A 119 1.89 2.94 13.23
N VAL A 120 1.92 4.22 12.88
CA VAL A 120 0.74 5.09 12.87
C VAL A 120 0.45 5.52 11.44
N LYS A 121 -0.82 5.42 11.02
CA LYS A 121 -1.24 5.82 9.68
C LYS A 121 -2.68 6.31 9.66
N PRO A 122 -3.08 7.22 8.74
CA PRO A 122 -4.46 7.57 8.51
C PRO A 122 -5.33 6.36 8.20
N ASN A 123 -6.59 6.37 8.67
CA ASN A 123 -7.55 5.29 8.38
C ASN A 123 -7.90 5.21 6.90
N SER A 124 -8.06 6.36 6.25
CA SER A 124 -8.22 6.47 4.80
C SER A 124 -7.06 7.26 4.20
N GLY A 125 -6.84 7.11 2.90
CA GLY A 125 -5.71 7.72 2.19
C GLY A 125 -4.80 6.68 1.55
N SER A 126 -3.84 7.17 0.77
CA SER A 126 -2.95 6.36 -0.05
C SER A 126 -1.51 6.89 0.00
N ARG A 127 -0.59 6.21 -0.69
CA ARG A 127 0.81 6.62 -0.86
C ARG A 127 1.64 6.74 0.42
N GLY A 128 1.13 6.28 1.57
CA GLY A 128 1.84 6.37 2.85
C GLY A 128 1.92 7.79 3.43
N GLU A 129 1.07 8.72 2.95
CA GLU A 129 0.97 10.07 3.51
C GLU A 129 0.62 9.98 4.99
N ASN A 130 1.33 10.72 5.83
CA ASN A 130 1.17 10.72 7.29
C ASN A 130 1.33 9.34 7.96
N ALA A 131 1.94 8.37 7.29
CA ALA A 131 2.25 7.07 7.87
C ALA A 131 3.68 7.09 8.45
N ARG A 132 3.82 6.82 9.76
CA ARG A 132 5.09 6.95 10.49
C ARG A 132 5.38 5.75 11.39
N ILE A 133 6.65 5.43 11.54
CA ILE A 133 7.17 4.59 12.63
C ILE A 133 7.42 5.49 13.83
N ILE A 134 6.73 5.24 14.93
CA ILE A 134 6.82 6.04 16.14
C ILE A 134 7.53 5.24 17.22
N PHE A 135 8.64 5.77 17.69
CA PHE A 135 9.57 5.06 18.55
C PHE A 135 9.29 5.23 20.05
N ASN A 136 8.55 6.28 20.44
CA ASN A 136 8.26 6.59 21.85
C ASN A 136 7.00 7.44 22.00
N GLN A 137 6.61 7.67 23.27
CA GLN A 137 5.43 8.44 23.61
C GLN A 137 5.48 9.89 23.08
N THR A 138 6.61 10.58 23.26
CA THR A 138 6.78 11.97 22.83
C THR A 138 6.59 12.12 21.31
N GLY A 139 7.18 11.19 20.53
CA GLY A 139 6.97 11.11 19.09
C GLY A 139 5.50 10.90 18.72
N LEU A 140 4.79 10.03 19.46
CA LEU A 140 3.36 9.79 19.22
C LEU A 140 2.52 11.04 19.50
N GLN A 141 2.78 11.75 20.59
CA GLN A 141 2.08 13.02 20.91
C GLN A 141 2.30 14.07 19.83
N ARG A 142 3.54 14.21 19.36
CA ARG A 142 3.88 15.16 18.28
C ARG A 142 3.16 14.79 16.98
N HIS A 143 3.18 13.51 16.62
CA HIS A 143 2.53 13.03 15.39
C HIS A 143 1.01 13.18 15.45
N ILE A 144 0.36 12.88 16.57
CA ILE A 144 -1.09 13.12 16.76
C ILE A 144 -1.43 14.61 16.55
N LYS A 145 -0.60 15.53 17.08
CA LYS A 145 -0.78 16.97 16.85
C LYS A 145 -0.64 17.34 15.36
N HIS A 146 0.31 16.71 14.66
CA HIS A 146 0.49 16.89 13.21
C HIS A 146 -0.72 16.39 12.43
N LEU A 147 -1.20 15.19 12.70
CA LEU A 147 -2.43 14.64 12.09
C LEU A 147 -3.64 15.56 12.28
N GLY A 148 -3.75 16.19 13.44
CA GLY A 148 -4.81 17.19 13.72
C GLY A 148 -4.69 18.44 12.84
N LYS A 149 -3.48 18.94 12.60
CA LYS A 149 -3.22 20.08 11.68
C LYS A 149 -3.57 19.72 10.23
N ASP A 150 -3.23 18.53 9.79
CA ASP A 150 -3.53 18.01 8.46
C ASP A 150 -4.99 17.54 8.30
N LYS A 151 -5.84 17.83 9.29
CA LYS A 151 -7.27 17.50 9.31
C LYS A 151 -7.56 15.99 9.10
N VAL A 152 -6.64 15.15 9.52
CA VAL A 152 -6.86 13.69 9.56
C VAL A 152 -7.86 13.37 10.65
N SER A 153 -9.07 12.92 10.28
CA SER A 153 -10.17 12.66 11.23
C SER A 153 -9.96 11.38 12.04
N ALA A 154 -9.36 10.35 11.45
CA ALA A 154 -9.14 9.06 12.08
C ALA A 154 -7.81 8.44 11.65
N PHE A 155 -7.14 7.75 12.58
CA PHE A 155 -5.86 7.08 12.35
C PHE A 155 -5.77 5.76 13.10
N LEU A 156 -4.94 4.85 12.58
CA LEU A 156 -4.63 3.58 13.21
C LEU A 156 -3.30 3.68 13.96
N VAL A 157 -3.25 3.03 15.13
CA VAL A 157 -2.00 2.70 15.83
C VAL A 157 -1.85 1.18 15.76
N GLU A 158 -0.79 0.72 15.11
CA GLU A 158 -0.55 -0.70 14.83
C GLU A 158 0.77 -1.17 15.42
N LYS A 159 0.85 -2.46 15.75
CA LYS A 159 2.11 -3.07 16.18
C LYS A 159 3.11 -3.03 15.03
N PHE A 160 4.26 -2.43 15.27
CA PHE A 160 5.35 -2.44 14.29
C PHE A 160 5.91 -3.86 14.10
N THR A 161 6.33 -4.16 12.88
CA THR A 161 7.06 -5.39 12.54
C THR A 161 8.04 -5.12 11.40
N SER A 162 9.21 -5.71 11.47
CA SER A 162 10.27 -5.68 10.46
C SER A 162 10.15 -6.82 9.43
N ARG A 163 9.08 -7.62 9.48
CA ARG A 163 8.89 -8.76 8.56
C ARG A 163 8.91 -8.31 7.10
N PRO A 164 9.31 -9.19 6.18
CA PRO A 164 9.20 -8.95 4.74
C PRO A 164 7.75 -8.61 4.35
N GLU A 165 7.59 -7.55 3.55
CA GLU A 165 6.31 -7.09 3.02
C GLU A 165 6.18 -7.52 1.56
N TYR A 166 5.05 -8.15 1.22
CA TYR A 166 4.72 -8.54 -0.15
C TYR A 166 3.42 -7.90 -0.59
N ARG A 167 3.36 -7.53 -1.88
CA ARG A 167 2.14 -7.22 -2.61
C ARG A 167 1.73 -8.42 -3.44
N ILE A 168 0.47 -8.87 -3.29
CA ILE A 168 -0.14 -9.87 -4.15
C ILE A 168 -1.21 -9.15 -4.98
N PHE A 169 -1.13 -9.24 -6.30
CA PHE A 169 -2.12 -8.69 -7.23
C PHE A 169 -3.08 -9.78 -7.68
N VAL A 170 -4.37 -9.53 -7.53
CA VAL A 170 -5.42 -10.53 -7.72
C VAL A 170 -6.46 -10.03 -8.71
N VAL A 171 -6.88 -10.91 -9.63
CA VAL A 171 -8.04 -10.71 -10.51
C VAL A 171 -8.95 -11.92 -10.36
N ASN A 172 -10.20 -11.70 -10.01
CA ASN A 172 -11.21 -12.75 -9.82
C ASN A 172 -10.77 -13.92 -8.93
N GLY A 173 -10.11 -13.58 -7.83
CA GLY A 173 -9.59 -14.54 -6.86
C GLY A 173 -8.28 -15.23 -7.26
N GLN A 174 -7.81 -15.05 -8.50
CA GLN A 174 -6.57 -15.64 -9.00
C GLN A 174 -5.41 -14.66 -8.92
N VAL A 175 -4.30 -15.12 -8.36
CA VAL A 175 -3.06 -14.34 -8.31
C VAL A 175 -2.54 -14.13 -9.73
N GLN A 176 -2.27 -12.89 -10.07
CA GLN A 176 -1.65 -12.53 -11.35
C GLN A 176 -0.13 -12.41 -11.21
N PHE A 177 0.32 -11.88 -10.09
CA PHE A 177 1.71 -11.82 -9.69
C PHE A 177 1.80 -11.47 -8.20
N MET A 178 2.97 -11.69 -7.63
CA MET A 178 3.36 -11.14 -6.33
C MET A 178 4.80 -10.64 -6.38
N TYR A 179 5.15 -9.74 -5.47
CA TYR A 179 6.51 -9.26 -5.31
C TYR A 179 6.77 -8.76 -3.89
N ARG A 180 8.03 -8.80 -3.48
CA ARG A 180 8.49 -8.20 -2.24
C ARG A 180 8.64 -6.69 -2.42
N LYS A 181 8.11 -5.92 -1.49
CA LYS A 181 8.33 -4.48 -1.37
C LYS A 181 9.50 -4.28 -0.41
N GLN A 182 10.66 -3.95 -0.95
CA GLN A 182 11.86 -3.75 -0.16
C GLN A 182 12.08 -2.26 0.08
N ARG A 183 12.09 -1.86 1.35
CA ARG A 183 12.44 -0.49 1.75
C ARG A 183 13.87 -0.17 1.36
N VAL A 184 14.15 1.10 1.11
CA VAL A 184 15.52 1.55 0.87
C VAL A 184 16.35 1.27 2.12
N THR A 185 17.47 0.58 1.94
CA THR A 185 18.39 0.16 2.99
C THR A 185 19.80 0.53 2.54
N ILE A 186 20.60 1.10 3.42
CA ILE A 186 22.03 1.25 3.21
C ILE A 186 22.75 0.15 3.98
N THR A 187 23.85 -0.34 3.41
CA THR A 187 24.67 -1.41 4.00
C THR A 187 26.08 -0.86 4.26
N GLY A 188 26.54 -0.99 5.48
CA GLY A 188 27.87 -0.54 5.89
C GLY A 188 28.99 -1.27 5.17
N THR A 189 30.02 -0.54 4.85
CA THR A 189 31.24 -1.04 4.17
C THR A 189 32.45 -1.10 5.11
N GLY A 190 32.30 -0.67 6.35
CA GLY A 190 33.42 -0.49 7.29
C GLY A 190 34.29 0.77 7.01
N GLN A 191 33.98 1.50 5.95
CA GLN A 191 34.79 2.67 5.52
C GLN A 191 33.98 3.94 5.28
N HIS A 192 32.73 3.78 4.79
CA HIS A 192 31.89 4.92 4.41
C HIS A 192 30.95 5.33 5.55
N THR A 193 30.74 6.64 5.64
CA THR A 193 29.76 7.25 6.54
C THR A 193 28.33 7.00 6.08
N VAL A 194 27.38 7.16 6.99
CA VAL A 194 25.93 7.12 6.65
C VAL A 194 25.60 8.10 5.52
N GLN A 195 26.20 9.32 5.53
CA GLN A 195 25.95 10.33 4.50
C GLN A 195 26.45 9.88 3.12
N GLU A 196 27.66 9.32 3.06
CA GLU A 196 28.21 8.83 1.79
C GLU A 196 27.39 7.68 1.22
N LEU A 197 26.97 6.75 2.06
CA LEU A 197 26.10 5.63 1.64
C LEU A 197 24.71 6.11 1.16
N LEU A 198 24.12 7.12 1.79
CA LEU A 198 22.88 7.74 1.34
C LEU A 198 23.02 8.43 -0.02
N ASN A 199 24.13 9.14 -0.21
CA ASN A 199 24.43 9.78 -1.49
C ASN A 199 24.59 8.76 -2.62
N ALA A 200 25.26 7.63 -2.35
CA ALA A 200 25.44 6.53 -3.31
C ALA A 200 24.10 5.89 -3.72
N GLU A 201 23.14 5.75 -2.79
CA GLU A 201 21.79 5.24 -3.09
C GLU A 201 20.90 6.29 -3.79
N ASN A 202 21.34 7.56 -3.90
CA ASN A 202 20.56 8.67 -4.41
C ASN A 202 19.17 8.77 -3.74
N PHE A 203 19.15 8.62 -2.42
CA PHE A 203 17.94 8.60 -1.61
C PHE A 203 18.02 9.63 -0.48
N GLN A 204 16.95 10.40 -0.31
CA GLN A 204 16.81 11.34 0.80
C GLN A 204 15.70 10.84 1.75
N PRO A 205 16.08 10.32 2.93
CA PRO A 205 15.09 9.91 3.94
C PRO A 205 14.41 11.11 4.57
N ASP A 206 13.25 10.89 5.15
CA ASP A 206 12.61 11.90 6.00
C ASP A 206 13.54 12.28 7.16
N LYS A 207 13.73 13.59 7.38
CA LYS A 207 14.68 14.12 8.37
C LYS A 207 14.37 13.68 9.80
N GLU A 208 13.10 13.68 10.19
CA GLU A 208 12.68 13.27 11.54
C GLU A 208 12.89 11.78 11.75
N TYR A 209 12.54 10.98 10.75
CA TYR A 209 12.78 9.53 10.76
C TYR A 209 14.27 9.22 10.89
N LEU A 210 15.11 9.80 10.04
CA LEU A 210 16.55 9.59 10.06
C LEU A 210 17.14 9.97 11.42
N THR A 211 16.78 11.13 11.97
CA THR A 211 17.26 11.57 13.28
C THR A 211 16.89 10.58 14.38
N ASN A 212 15.65 10.08 14.38
CA ASN A 212 15.21 9.10 15.38
C ASN A 212 15.88 7.74 15.20
N LEU A 213 16.06 7.27 13.96
CA LEU A 213 16.76 6.03 13.65
C LEU A 213 18.20 6.09 14.12
N LEU A 214 18.95 7.12 13.73
CA LEU A 214 20.35 7.26 14.11
C LEU A 214 20.53 7.38 15.63
N ARG A 215 19.63 8.08 16.33
CA ARG A 215 19.64 8.13 17.80
C ARG A 215 19.47 6.75 18.42
N GLN A 216 18.57 5.92 17.90
CA GLN A 216 18.39 4.55 18.38
C GLN A 216 19.60 3.68 18.17
N GLU A 217 20.25 3.83 17.01
CA GLU A 217 21.48 3.14 16.66
C GLU A 217 22.71 3.73 17.37
N ARG A 218 22.56 4.78 18.17
CA ARG A 218 23.66 5.54 18.81
C ARG A 218 24.70 6.01 17.79
N LYS A 219 24.23 6.49 16.65
CA LYS A 219 25.02 6.94 15.51
C LYS A 219 24.65 8.38 15.11
N THR A 220 25.51 8.97 14.29
CA THR A 220 25.29 10.25 13.61
C THR A 220 25.35 10.05 12.10
N ILE A 221 25.05 11.09 11.34
CA ILE A 221 25.17 11.07 9.88
C ILE A 221 26.63 10.89 9.41
N SER A 222 27.59 11.30 10.24
CA SER A 222 29.03 11.14 10.00
C SER A 222 29.61 9.83 10.53
N SER A 223 28.80 8.99 11.16
CA SER A 223 29.28 7.70 11.66
C SER A 223 29.57 6.75 10.51
N VAL A 224 30.74 6.10 10.54
CA VAL A 224 31.07 4.99 9.66
C VAL A 224 30.26 3.77 10.08
N LEU A 225 29.57 3.13 9.13
CA LEU A 225 28.84 1.90 9.39
C LEU A 225 29.78 0.70 9.28
N ALA A 226 29.71 -0.17 10.30
CA ALA A 226 30.45 -1.43 10.28
C ALA A 226 30.10 -2.26 9.04
N GLN A 227 31.03 -3.08 8.59
CA GLN A 227 30.82 -3.99 7.45
C GLN A 227 29.55 -4.82 7.62
N ASN A 228 28.69 -4.86 6.60
CA ASN A 228 27.41 -5.57 6.57
C ASN A 228 26.35 -5.08 7.58
N HIS A 229 26.57 -3.98 8.29
CA HIS A 229 25.52 -3.39 9.12
C HIS A 229 24.47 -2.71 8.23
N GLU A 230 23.21 -3.12 8.37
CA GLU A 230 22.11 -2.59 7.55
C GLU A 230 21.28 -1.56 8.32
N LEU A 231 21.03 -0.40 7.70
CA LEU A 231 20.08 0.60 8.18
C LEU A 231 18.97 0.81 7.16
N VAL A 232 17.73 0.64 7.61
CA VAL A 232 16.55 0.86 6.76
C VAL A 232 16.21 2.34 6.74
N MET A 233 16.37 2.98 5.60
CA MET A 233 16.25 4.44 5.43
C MET A 233 14.83 4.94 5.13
N GLN A 234 13.85 4.04 5.10
CA GLN A 234 12.48 4.35 4.69
C GLN A 234 11.46 3.77 5.66
N GLU A 235 10.51 4.59 6.11
CA GLU A 235 9.47 4.16 7.08
C GLU A 235 8.47 3.17 6.47
N THR A 236 8.10 3.38 5.21
CA THR A 236 7.10 2.58 4.50
C THR A 236 7.71 1.96 3.25
N ALA A 237 7.31 0.72 2.93
CA ALA A 237 7.71 0.06 1.69
C ALA A 237 6.88 0.57 0.50
N ASN A 238 6.85 1.88 0.29
CA ASN A 238 6.07 2.50 -0.78
C ASN A 238 6.92 2.67 -2.03
N ILE A 239 6.52 1.99 -3.12
CA ILE A 239 7.23 2.04 -4.42
C ILE A 239 7.27 3.45 -5.00
N SER A 240 6.23 4.27 -4.78
CA SER A 240 6.23 5.67 -5.26
C SER A 240 7.23 6.57 -4.53
N LEU A 241 7.66 6.16 -3.34
CA LEU A 241 8.65 6.84 -2.49
C LEU A 241 10.04 6.20 -2.55
N GLY A 242 10.31 5.33 -3.53
CA GLY A 242 11.64 4.77 -3.75
C GLY A 242 11.83 3.31 -3.34
N ALA A 243 10.87 2.67 -2.65
CA ALA A 243 10.98 1.25 -2.34
C ALA A 243 11.17 0.41 -3.61
N LYS A 244 11.99 -0.64 -3.50
CA LYS A 244 12.36 -1.49 -4.63
C LYS A 244 11.38 -2.68 -4.73
N ILE A 245 11.05 -3.06 -5.97
CA ILE A 245 10.36 -4.32 -6.26
C ILE A 245 11.43 -5.39 -6.39
N THR A 246 11.33 -6.41 -5.56
CA THR A 246 12.22 -7.59 -5.58
C THR A 246 11.39 -8.86 -5.47
N ASP A 247 12.00 -10.02 -5.69
CA ASP A 247 11.35 -11.34 -5.58
C ASP A 247 10.00 -11.38 -6.32
N TYR A 248 10.00 -10.94 -7.60
CA TYR A 248 8.82 -10.98 -8.45
C TYR A 248 8.48 -12.42 -8.87
N ARG A 249 7.20 -12.78 -8.76
CA ARG A 249 6.67 -14.10 -9.13
C ARG A 249 5.30 -13.95 -9.78
N ASP A 250 5.11 -14.57 -10.93
CA ASP A 250 3.81 -14.70 -11.60
C ASP A 250 3.24 -16.12 -11.52
N GLN A 251 4.05 -17.08 -11.07
CA GLN A 251 3.63 -18.42 -10.70
C GLN A 251 3.75 -18.59 -9.19
N VAL A 252 2.67 -19.03 -8.56
CA VAL A 252 2.58 -19.24 -7.12
C VAL A 252 1.89 -20.57 -6.81
N PRO A 253 2.16 -21.19 -5.65
CA PRO A 253 1.51 -22.41 -5.21
C PRO A 253 -0.01 -22.29 -5.13
N LYS A 254 -0.70 -23.42 -5.33
CA LYS A 254 -2.16 -23.54 -5.30
C LYS A 254 -2.77 -22.98 -4.01
N GLN A 255 -2.09 -23.12 -2.90
CA GLN A 255 -2.55 -22.63 -1.59
C GLN A 255 -2.73 -21.11 -1.57
N ILE A 256 -1.88 -20.36 -2.28
CA ILE A 256 -1.99 -18.91 -2.36
C ILE A 256 -3.21 -18.52 -3.20
N HIS A 257 -3.46 -19.22 -4.33
CA HIS A 257 -4.68 -19.03 -5.11
C HIS A 257 -5.94 -19.34 -4.30
N GLN A 258 -5.93 -20.38 -3.50
CA GLN A 258 -7.05 -20.73 -2.62
C GLN A 258 -7.31 -19.63 -1.58
N TRP A 259 -6.25 -19.13 -0.94
CA TRP A 259 -6.33 -18.05 0.03
C TRP A 259 -6.83 -16.74 -0.58
N THR A 260 -6.32 -16.34 -1.76
CA THR A 260 -6.78 -15.14 -2.47
C THR A 260 -8.22 -15.29 -3.00
N ASN A 261 -8.63 -16.49 -3.39
CA ASN A 261 -10.02 -16.75 -3.78
C ASN A 261 -10.98 -16.63 -2.58
N GLN A 262 -10.58 -17.09 -1.39
CA GLN A 262 -11.33 -16.84 -0.17
C GLN A 262 -11.44 -15.32 0.12
N LEU A 263 -10.33 -14.59 -0.02
CA LEU A 263 -10.31 -13.14 0.18
C LEU A 263 -11.20 -12.41 -0.83
N PHE A 264 -11.19 -12.84 -2.11
CA PHE A 264 -12.08 -12.34 -3.16
C PHE A 264 -13.56 -12.53 -2.78
N ARG A 265 -13.95 -13.76 -2.40
CA ARG A 265 -15.34 -14.07 -1.98
C ARG A 265 -15.75 -13.27 -0.76
N THR A 266 -14.84 -13.04 0.18
CA THR A 266 -15.12 -12.28 1.40
C THR A 266 -15.28 -10.80 1.14
N THR A 267 -14.42 -10.19 0.31
CA THR A 267 -14.42 -8.74 0.07
C THR A 267 -15.33 -8.31 -1.07
N GLY A 268 -15.62 -9.21 -2.01
CA GLY A 268 -16.34 -8.91 -3.26
C GLY A 268 -15.51 -8.14 -4.29
N LEU A 269 -14.23 -7.86 -4.03
CA LEU A 269 -13.36 -7.14 -4.95
C LEU A 269 -12.88 -8.05 -6.08
N SER A 270 -13.27 -7.78 -7.31
CA SER A 270 -12.80 -8.53 -8.48
C SER A 270 -11.32 -8.27 -8.80
N VAL A 271 -10.86 -7.05 -8.60
CA VAL A 271 -9.46 -6.64 -8.79
C VAL A 271 -8.97 -5.97 -7.52
N PHE A 272 -7.92 -6.49 -6.94
CA PHE A 272 -7.33 -5.90 -5.75
C PHE A 272 -5.84 -6.22 -5.60
N GLY A 273 -5.16 -5.39 -4.85
CA GLY A 273 -3.84 -5.69 -4.29
C GLY A 273 -3.95 -5.93 -2.80
N VAL A 274 -3.40 -7.03 -2.29
CA VAL A 274 -3.29 -7.23 -0.86
C VAL A 274 -1.84 -7.12 -0.43
N ASP A 275 -1.59 -6.29 0.59
CA ASP A 275 -0.29 -6.16 1.24
C ASP A 275 -0.27 -7.04 2.48
N ILE A 276 0.78 -7.85 2.57
CA ILE A 276 0.96 -8.81 3.66
C ILE A 276 2.37 -8.73 4.24
N PHE A 277 2.48 -9.00 5.54
CA PHE A 277 3.74 -9.42 6.14
C PHE A 277 3.80 -10.94 6.24
N THR A 278 4.98 -11.52 6.00
CA THR A 278 5.24 -12.94 6.22
C THR A 278 6.37 -13.15 7.24
N LYS A 279 6.60 -14.40 7.67
CA LYS A 279 7.74 -14.79 8.51
C LYS A 279 8.93 -15.30 7.66
N GLY A 280 9.10 -14.79 6.45
CA GLY A 280 10.13 -15.23 5.51
C GLY A 280 9.68 -16.33 4.54
N LYS A 281 8.59 -17.06 4.82
CA LYS A 281 7.96 -18.01 3.89
C LYS A 281 6.84 -17.31 3.14
N TRP A 282 7.09 -16.99 1.89
CA TRP A 282 6.11 -16.32 1.03
C TRP A 282 5.04 -17.29 0.50
N ASP A 283 5.32 -18.58 0.51
CA ASP A 283 4.49 -19.66 -0.02
C ASP A 283 3.54 -20.28 1.02
N ASP A 284 3.58 -19.82 2.27
CA ASP A 284 2.69 -20.26 3.35
C ASP A 284 1.67 -19.20 3.77
N PRO A 285 0.44 -19.24 3.22
CA PRO A 285 -0.62 -18.27 3.56
C PRO A 285 -1.03 -18.28 5.04
N THR A 286 -0.76 -19.35 5.78
CA THR A 286 -1.08 -19.42 7.22
C THR A 286 -0.25 -18.43 8.05
N GLN A 287 0.90 -17.99 7.50
CA GLN A 287 1.80 -17.04 8.14
C GLN A 287 1.50 -15.57 7.75
N TYR A 288 0.60 -15.34 6.81
CA TYR A 288 0.29 -14.00 6.33
C TYR A 288 -0.41 -13.16 7.40
N LEU A 289 0.09 -11.92 7.54
CA LEU A 289 -0.59 -10.86 8.29
C LEU A 289 -1.01 -9.78 7.29
N ILE A 290 -2.29 -9.61 7.06
CA ILE A 290 -2.79 -8.58 6.14
C ILE A 290 -2.52 -7.20 6.73
N ILE A 291 -1.86 -6.35 5.95
CA ILE A 291 -1.58 -4.94 6.22
C ILE A 291 -2.75 -4.09 5.74
N GLU A 292 -3.13 -4.30 4.46
CA GLU A 292 -4.25 -3.62 3.80
C GLU A 292 -4.71 -4.39 2.55
N VAL A 293 -5.95 -4.13 2.14
CA VAL A 293 -6.49 -4.51 0.84
C VAL A 293 -6.72 -3.22 0.06
N ASN A 294 -6.17 -3.15 -1.15
CA ASN A 294 -6.25 -1.99 -2.01
C ASN A 294 -7.13 -2.32 -3.23
N SER A 295 -8.25 -1.62 -3.37
CA SER A 295 -9.20 -1.80 -4.49
C SER A 295 -8.73 -1.17 -5.80
N ASN A 296 -7.69 -0.33 -5.75
CA ASN A 296 -7.16 0.34 -6.94
C ASN A 296 -5.62 0.18 -7.04
N PRO A 297 -5.10 -1.07 -7.09
CA PRO A 297 -3.67 -1.31 -7.13
C PRO A 297 -3.06 -0.88 -8.47
N ALA A 298 -1.92 -0.16 -8.39
CA ALA A 298 -1.23 0.30 -9.58
C ALA A 298 -0.43 -0.81 -10.28
N LEU A 299 -0.48 -0.85 -11.60
CA LEU A 299 0.32 -1.72 -12.47
C LEU A 299 1.61 -1.04 -12.96
N SER A 300 1.72 0.28 -12.81
CA SER A 300 2.85 1.06 -13.32
C SER A 300 4.20 0.61 -12.74
N GLY A 301 4.22 0.14 -11.49
CA GLY A 301 5.46 -0.36 -10.85
C GLY A 301 6.07 -1.55 -11.58
N ILE A 302 5.27 -2.59 -11.85
CA ILE A 302 5.76 -3.79 -12.56
C ILE A 302 5.96 -3.52 -14.07
N TYR A 303 5.16 -2.63 -14.67
CA TYR A 303 5.37 -2.19 -16.04
C TYR A 303 6.76 -1.57 -16.23
N SER A 304 7.16 -0.67 -15.33
CA SER A 304 8.48 -0.03 -15.35
C SER A 304 9.64 -0.98 -15.06
N LYS A 305 9.37 -2.14 -14.47
CA LYS A 305 10.34 -3.21 -14.20
C LYS A 305 10.43 -4.25 -15.32
N GLY A 306 9.85 -3.99 -16.50
CA GLY A 306 9.95 -4.84 -17.68
C GLY A 306 8.76 -5.79 -17.90
N HIS A 307 7.85 -5.95 -16.94
CA HIS A 307 6.70 -6.87 -17.06
C HIS A 307 5.52 -6.26 -17.82
N LYS A 308 5.79 -5.61 -18.97
CA LYS A 308 4.78 -4.91 -19.77
C LYS A 308 3.66 -5.82 -20.24
N ASN A 309 4.01 -6.97 -20.81
CA ASN A 309 3.03 -7.94 -21.36
C ASN A 309 2.09 -8.44 -20.27
N LYS A 310 2.61 -8.71 -19.06
CA LYS A 310 1.78 -9.12 -17.92
C LYS A 310 0.71 -8.06 -17.58
N THR A 311 1.05 -6.77 -17.64
CA THR A 311 0.07 -5.70 -17.39
C THR A 311 -1.01 -5.62 -18.46
N PHE A 312 -0.68 -5.90 -19.71
CA PHE A 312 -1.65 -5.95 -20.82
C PHE A 312 -2.59 -7.16 -20.70
N GLU A 313 -2.06 -8.33 -20.36
CA GLU A 313 -2.88 -9.53 -20.11
C GLU A 313 -3.86 -9.34 -18.93
N ILE A 314 -3.43 -8.68 -17.87
CA ILE A 314 -4.32 -8.32 -16.74
C ILE A 314 -5.48 -7.45 -17.23
N TRP A 315 -5.20 -6.42 -18.02
CA TRP A 315 -6.26 -5.59 -18.58
C TRP A 315 -7.16 -6.34 -19.55
N LYS A 316 -6.62 -7.26 -20.35
CA LYS A 316 -7.41 -8.16 -21.19
C LYS A 316 -8.42 -8.96 -20.39
N LEU A 317 -7.99 -9.58 -19.27
CA LEU A 317 -8.88 -10.33 -18.38
C LEU A 317 -9.99 -9.46 -17.81
N ILE A 318 -9.66 -8.23 -17.38
CA ILE A 318 -10.63 -7.30 -16.79
C ILE A 318 -11.63 -6.83 -17.84
N MET A 319 -11.17 -6.40 -19.01
CA MET A 319 -12.02 -5.94 -20.12
C MET A 319 -12.92 -7.08 -20.61
N LYS A 320 -12.36 -8.26 -20.86
CA LYS A 320 -13.14 -9.45 -21.26
C LYS A 320 -14.27 -9.70 -20.27
N LYS A 321 -13.97 -9.76 -18.96
CA LYS A 321 -15.01 -9.97 -17.94
C LYS A 321 -16.08 -8.89 -17.99
N TYR A 322 -15.70 -7.62 -18.06
CA TYR A 322 -16.65 -6.51 -18.06
C TYR A 322 -17.60 -6.54 -19.27
N PHE A 323 -17.05 -6.73 -20.46
CA PHE A 323 -17.82 -6.70 -21.70
C PHE A 323 -18.65 -7.97 -21.95
N THR A 324 -18.24 -9.13 -21.40
CA THR A 324 -19.00 -10.39 -21.53
C THR A 324 -20.00 -10.62 -20.40
N SER A 325 -19.97 -9.87 -19.32
CA SER A 325 -20.98 -9.94 -18.25
C SER A 325 -22.32 -9.45 -18.79
N LYS A 326 -23.37 -10.24 -18.57
CA LYS A 326 -24.75 -9.87 -18.91
C LYS A 326 -25.25 -8.76 -17.98
#